data_fe7fe9b7f03bb86473a6a3e722f3007a
#
_entry.id   fe7fe9b7f03bb86473a6a3e722f3007a
#
_cell.length_a   1.000
_cell.length_b   1.000
_cell.length_c   1.000
_cell.angle_alpha   90.00
_cell.angle_beta   90.00
_cell.angle_gamma   90.00
#
_symmetry.space_group_name_H-M   'P 1'
#
loop_
_entity.id
_entity.type
_entity.pdbx_description
1 polymer ?
#
loop_
_entity_poly.entity_id
_entity_poly.type
_entity_poly.pdbx_seq_one_letter_code
_entity_poly.pdbx_strand_id
1 'polypeptide(L)'
;MNMTSRIALAAALISTLFVTGCAYNSSSPDVYTASQAQREETVRMGTVDSVRGVKISSNNGQPSGLGAIGGGALGAVAGSALGGGRGSILTGIVGGIAGAVAGNAVENGVATQNGLEITVRLDNGDMRAITQTATGEVFQAGERVRLLSSGGVTRVTH
;
A
#
# COMPACT_ATOMS: atom_id res chain seq x y z
N MET A 1 9.73 9.59 -41.23
CA MET A 1 8.88 9.63 -40.04
C MET A 1 9.17 10.95 -39.34
N ASN A 2 8.26 11.90 -39.38
CA ASN A 2 8.48 13.28 -38.91
C ASN A 2 8.56 13.33 -37.37
N MET A 3 9.28 14.32 -36.84
CA MET A 3 9.51 14.49 -35.39
C MET A 3 8.18 14.55 -34.60
N THR A 4 7.15 15.15 -35.18
CA THR A 4 5.79 15.18 -34.61
C THR A 4 5.13 13.81 -34.51
N SER A 5 5.37 12.90 -35.47
CA SER A 5 4.87 11.53 -35.43
C SER A 5 5.53 10.68 -34.32
N ARG A 6 6.82 10.93 -34.06
CA ARG A 6 7.55 10.24 -32.97
C ARG A 6 7.08 10.69 -31.59
N ILE A 7 6.77 11.98 -31.43
CA ILE A 7 6.26 12.54 -30.19
C ILE A 7 4.84 12.02 -29.91
N ALA A 8 3.99 11.96 -30.96
CA ALA A 8 2.63 11.43 -30.84
C ALA A 8 2.62 9.92 -30.48
N LEU A 9 3.54 9.13 -31.06
CA LEU A 9 3.67 7.70 -30.72
C LEU A 9 4.16 7.48 -29.29
N ALA A 10 5.10 8.29 -28.82
CA ALA A 10 5.60 8.24 -27.46
C ALA A 10 4.53 8.64 -26.44
N ALA A 11 3.74 9.68 -26.74
CA ALA A 11 2.62 10.11 -25.90
C ALA A 11 1.51 9.05 -25.82
N ALA A 12 1.19 8.38 -26.91
CA ALA A 12 0.21 7.30 -26.96
C ALA A 12 0.66 6.06 -26.16
N LEU A 13 1.95 5.71 -26.19
CA LEU A 13 2.52 4.61 -25.40
C LEU A 13 2.54 4.92 -23.89
N ILE A 14 2.77 6.16 -23.52
CA ILE A 14 2.75 6.58 -22.11
C ILE A 14 1.32 6.58 -21.56
N SER A 15 0.33 6.99 -22.35
CA SER A 15 -1.07 7.03 -21.89
C SER A 15 -1.66 5.63 -21.65
N THR A 16 -1.21 4.59 -22.35
CA THR A 16 -1.68 3.21 -22.14
C THR A 16 -1.11 2.55 -20.88
N LEU A 17 0.03 3.00 -20.37
CA LEU A 17 0.62 2.47 -19.13
C LEU A 17 -0.09 2.96 -17.83
N PHE A 18 -0.86 4.03 -17.89
CA PHE A 18 -1.53 4.59 -16.71
C PHE A 18 -2.89 3.95 -16.39
N VAL A 19 -3.41 3.04 -17.23
CA VAL A 19 -4.77 2.47 -17.07
C VAL A 19 -4.78 1.18 -16.23
N THR A 20 -3.64 0.56 -15.94
CA THR A 20 -3.59 -0.58 -15.00
C THR A 20 -3.53 -0.07 -13.57
N GLY A 21 -4.63 0.48 -13.08
CA GLY A 21 -4.81 0.81 -11.68
C GLY A 21 -4.70 -0.46 -10.86
N CYS A 22 -3.72 -0.53 -9.94
CA CYS A 22 -3.66 -1.58 -8.96
C CYS A 22 -4.95 -1.56 -8.15
N ALA A 23 -5.72 -2.65 -8.18
CA ALA A 23 -6.81 -2.86 -7.25
C ALA A 23 -6.21 -2.92 -5.84
N TYR A 24 -6.38 -1.86 -5.09
CA TYR A 24 -5.94 -1.76 -3.71
C TYR A 24 -6.88 -2.60 -2.85
N ASN A 25 -6.38 -3.71 -2.32
CA ASN A 25 -7.12 -4.49 -1.32
C ASN A 25 -7.08 -3.73 0.00
N SER A 26 -8.10 -2.92 0.26
CA SER A 26 -8.29 -2.32 1.58
C SER A 26 -8.74 -3.39 2.56
N SER A 27 -7.89 -3.73 3.51
CA SER A 27 -8.23 -4.62 4.63
C SER A 27 -8.97 -3.85 5.74
N SER A 28 -10.00 -3.08 5.37
CA SER A 28 -10.87 -2.42 6.34
C SER A 28 -11.79 -3.47 6.97
N PRO A 29 -12.03 -3.44 8.31
CA PRO A 29 -12.98 -4.35 8.95
C PRO A 29 -14.41 -4.19 8.43
N ASP A 30 -14.76 -3.03 7.85
CA ASP A 30 -16.10 -2.72 7.33
C ASP A 30 -16.25 -2.99 5.83
N VAL A 31 -15.16 -3.31 5.12
CA VAL A 31 -15.18 -3.55 3.67
C VAL A 31 -14.90 -5.00 3.37
N TYR A 32 -15.92 -5.71 2.90
CA TYR A 32 -15.84 -7.09 2.44
C TYR A 32 -15.54 -7.15 0.96
N THR A 33 -14.64 -8.00 0.56
CA THR A 33 -14.47 -8.36 -0.85
C THR A 33 -15.60 -9.30 -1.28
N ALA A 34 -15.92 -9.36 -2.56
CA ALA A 34 -16.94 -10.28 -3.08
C ALA A 34 -16.63 -11.75 -2.75
N SER A 35 -15.35 -12.10 -2.61
CA SER A 35 -14.92 -13.45 -2.22
C SER A 35 -15.09 -13.75 -0.72
N GLN A 36 -15.21 -12.73 0.11
CA GLN A 36 -15.47 -12.84 1.56
C GLN A 36 -16.97 -12.81 1.85
N ALA A 37 -17.77 -12.19 0.99
CA ALA A 37 -19.21 -12.16 1.11
C ALA A 37 -19.80 -13.58 1.00
N GLN A 38 -20.89 -13.84 1.69
CA GLN A 38 -21.58 -15.14 1.71
C GLN A 38 -20.78 -16.30 2.33
N ARG A 39 -19.74 -16.00 3.12
CA ARG A 39 -19.00 -17.01 3.90
C ARG A 39 -19.37 -16.90 5.37
N GLU A 40 -19.48 -18.04 6.01
CA GLU A 40 -19.62 -18.10 7.46
C GLU A 40 -18.31 -17.66 8.13
N GLU A 41 -18.43 -16.81 9.14
CA GLU A 41 -17.31 -16.37 9.99
C GLU A 41 -17.51 -16.91 11.40
N THR A 42 -16.43 -17.38 12.01
CA THR A 42 -16.44 -17.75 13.42
C THR A 42 -16.37 -16.50 14.27
N VAL A 43 -17.33 -16.31 15.15
CA VAL A 43 -17.38 -15.19 16.10
C VAL A 43 -16.94 -15.65 17.48
N ARG A 44 -16.01 -14.92 18.08
CA ARG A 44 -15.59 -15.11 19.48
C ARG A 44 -15.71 -13.80 20.20
N MET A 45 -16.25 -13.85 21.40
CA MET A 45 -16.41 -12.67 22.24
C MET A 45 -15.21 -12.52 23.19
N GLY A 46 -14.86 -11.27 23.49
CA GLY A 46 -13.79 -10.97 24.41
C GLY A 46 -13.82 -9.53 24.90
N THR A 47 -12.84 -9.20 25.72
CA THR A 47 -12.63 -7.85 26.27
C THR A 47 -11.25 -7.37 25.88
N VAL A 48 -11.16 -6.14 25.42
CA VAL A 48 -9.87 -5.51 25.07
C VAL A 48 -9.02 -5.38 26.33
N ASP A 49 -7.82 -5.92 26.30
CA ASP A 49 -6.83 -5.81 27.37
C ASP A 49 -5.94 -4.58 27.14
N SER A 50 -5.44 -4.41 25.91
CA SER A 50 -4.61 -3.26 25.54
C SER A 50 -4.68 -2.97 24.03
N VAL A 51 -4.37 -1.72 23.68
CA VAL A 51 -4.31 -1.25 22.28
C VAL A 51 -3.02 -0.51 22.06
N ARG A 52 -2.34 -0.79 20.95
CA ARG A 52 -1.07 -0.18 20.58
C ARG A 52 -1.08 0.23 19.10
N GLY A 53 -0.66 1.46 18.79
CA GLY A 53 -0.43 1.90 17.43
C GLY A 53 0.79 1.21 16.84
N VAL A 54 0.66 0.68 15.62
CA VAL A 54 1.72 0.00 14.88
C VAL A 54 1.78 0.49 13.44
N LYS A 55 2.86 0.16 12.73
CA LYS A 55 2.97 0.35 11.29
C LYS A 55 2.83 -1.01 10.60
N ILE A 56 1.96 -1.07 9.60
CA ILE A 56 1.77 -2.26 8.75
C ILE A 56 2.45 -1.98 7.43
N SER A 57 3.44 -2.80 7.06
CA SER A 57 4.12 -2.71 5.77
C SER A 57 3.65 -3.85 4.85
N SER A 58 3.25 -3.50 3.64
CA SER A 58 2.79 -4.47 2.64
C SER A 58 3.91 -5.35 2.08
N ASN A 59 5.17 -4.91 2.17
CA ASN A 59 6.34 -5.57 1.56
C ASN A 59 7.39 -6.00 2.59
N ASN A 60 7.00 -6.45 3.79
CA ASN A 60 7.94 -6.82 4.87
C ASN A 60 8.97 -5.71 5.20
N GLY A 61 8.62 -4.45 4.95
CA GLY A 61 9.52 -3.30 5.13
C GLY A 61 10.56 -3.13 4.02
N GLN A 62 10.56 -3.97 2.99
CA GLN A 62 11.47 -3.84 1.85
C GLN A 62 10.75 -3.17 0.66
N PRO A 63 11.38 -2.16 0.02
CA PRO A 63 10.87 -1.59 -1.21
C PRO A 63 10.81 -2.66 -2.31
N SER A 64 9.76 -2.72 -3.10
CA SER A 64 9.69 -3.63 -4.25
C SER A 64 10.64 -3.19 -5.38
N GLY A 65 11.11 -1.94 -5.32
CA GLY A 65 11.95 -1.32 -6.33
C GLY A 65 11.15 -0.79 -7.53
N LEU A 66 9.84 -1.01 -7.59
CA LEU A 66 9.01 -0.51 -8.69
C LEU A 66 8.98 1.01 -8.73
N GLY A 67 8.95 1.67 -7.57
CA GLY A 67 9.05 3.12 -7.48
C GLY A 67 10.38 3.65 -7.99
N ALA A 68 11.49 2.97 -7.67
CA ALA A 68 12.80 3.33 -8.18
C ALA A 68 12.92 3.14 -9.69
N ILE A 69 12.42 2.02 -10.24
CA ILE A 69 12.42 1.74 -11.68
C ILE A 69 11.54 2.74 -12.42
N GLY A 70 10.28 2.93 -11.97
CA GLY A 70 9.34 3.86 -12.59
C GLY A 70 9.80 5.31 -12.49
N GLY A 71 10.21 5.74 -11.30
CA GLY A 71 10.76 7.09 -11.08
C GLY A 71 12.05 7.34 -11.85
N GLY A 72 12.94 6.34 -11.90
CA GLY A 72 14.17 6.40 -12.66
C GLY A 72 13.94 6.55 -14.16
N ALA A 73 13.02 5.77 -14.74
CA ALA A 73 12.66 5.86 -16.14
C ALA A 73 12.04 7.22 -16.50
N LEU A 74 11.07 7.69 -15.71
CA LEU A 74 10.45 9.00 -15.90
C LEU A 74 11.45 10.14 -15.73
N GLY A 75 12.32 10.05 -14.71
CA GLY A 75 13.35 11.03 -14.44
C GLY A 75 14.40 11.09 -15.55
N ALA A 76 14.79 9.95 -16.13
CA ALA A 76 15.70 9.91 -17.26
C ALA A 76 15.11 10.55 -18.51
N VAL A 77 13.84 10.28 -18.83
CA VAL A 77 13.14 10.90 -19.97
C VAL A 77 13.00 12.40 -19.76
N ALA A 78 12.54 12.85 -18.59
CA ALA A 78 12.37 14.26 -18.26
C ALA A 78 13.73 14.98 -18.28
N GLY A 79 14.75 14.39 -17.67
CA GLY A 79 16.12 14.93 -17.65
C GLY A 79 16.71 15.07 -19.05
N SER A 80 16.53 14.08 -19.92
CA SER A 80 17.02 14.13 -21.30
C SER A 80 16.33 15.21 -22.14
N ALA A 81 15.09 15.56 -21.83
CA ALA A 81 14.35 16.61 -22.50
C ALA A 81 14.88 18.02 -22.18
N LEU A 82 15.49 18.21 -21.03
CA LEU A 82 16.09 19.48 -20.58
C LEU A 82 17.49 19.70 -21.16
N GLY A 83 18.17 18.64 -21.62
CA GLY A 83 19.53 18.71 -22.18
C GLY A 83 19.53 18.82 -23.70
N GLY A 84 20.36 19.70 -24.30
CA GLY A 84 20.58 19.81 -25.73
C GLY A 84 21.80 19.00 -26.20
N GLY A 85 21.73 18.31 -27.33
CA GLY A 85 22.84 17.59 -27.95
C GLY A 85 23.46 16.52 -27.03
N ARG A 86 24.79 16.52 -26.86
CA ARG A 86 25.51 15.57 -26.01
C ARG A 86 25.20 15.74 -24.50
N GLY A 87 24.66 16.89 -24.09
CA GLY A 87 24.27 17.16 -22.70
C GLY A 87 23.02 16.41 -22.29
N SER A 88 22.17 15.98 -23.23
CA SER A 88 20.93 15.25 -22.91
C SER A 88 21.19 13.90 -22.22
N ILE A 89 22.31 13.27 -22.50
CA ILE A 89 22.71 11.99 -21.86
C ILE A 89 23.03 12.23 -20.38
N LEU A 90 23.81 13.28 -20.08
CA LEU A 90 24.17 13.62 -18.70
C LEU A 90 22.96 14.03 -17.87
N THR A 91 22.10 14.90 -18.44
CA THR A 91 20.86 15.31 -17.76
C THR A 91 19.87 14.16 -17.61
N GLY A 92 19.84 13.23 -18.56
CA GLY A 92 19.04 12.00 -18.45
C GLY A 92 19.52 11.09 -17.31
N ILE A 93 20.84 10.91 -17.16
CA ILE A 93 21.42 10.11 -16.05
C ILE A 93 21.12 10.75 -14.71
N VAL A 94 21.36 12.05 -14.55
CA VAL A 94 21.07 12.77 -13.29
C VAL A 94 19.56 12.73 -12.97
N GLY A 95 18.72 12.97 -13.97
CA GLY A 95 17.27 12.87 -13.83
C GLY A 95 16.81 11.47 -13.46
N GLY A 96 17.42 10.44 -14.04
CA GLY A 96 17.13 9.05 -13.72
C GLY A 96 17.47 8.69 -12.27
N ILE A 97 18.62 9.11 -11.77
CA ILE A 97 19.01 8.89 -10.36
C ILE A 97 18.07 9.65 -9.41
N ALA A 98 17.81 10.93 -9.67
CA ALA A 98 16.91 11.72 -8.84
C ALA A 98 15.48 11.15 -8.84
N GLY A 99 14.99 10.74 -10.02
CA GLY A 99 13.69 10.10 -10.18
C GLY A 99 13.58 8.76 -9.47
N ALA A 100 14.64 7.94 -9.49
CA ALA A 100 14.67 6.67 -8.77
C ALA A 100 14.61 6.86 -7.25
N VAL A 101 15.34 7.83 -6.71
CA VAL A 101 15.29 8.17 -5.27
C VAL A 101 13.92 8.69 -4.87
N ALA A 102 13.36 9.61 -5.65
CA ALA A 102 12.02 10.15 -5.40
C ALA A 102 10.93 9.08 -5.50
N GLY A 103 10.99 8.23 -6.53
CA GLY A 103 10.05 7.12 -6.74
C GLY A 103 10.08 6.11 -5.61
N ASN A 104 11.28 5.77 -5.12
CA ASN A 104 11.45 4.87 -3.97
C ASN A 104 10.88 5.49 -2.67
N ALA A 105 11.05 6.80 -2.46
CA ALA A 105 10.49 7.48 -1.31
C ALA A 105 8.95 7.47 -1.32
N VAL A 106 8.34 7.68 -2.50
CA VAL A 106 6.88 7.60 -2.68
C VAL A 106 6.40 6.17 -2.43
N GLU A 107 7.07 5.16 -3.00
CA GLU A 107 6.74 3.75 -2.79
C GLU A 107 6.72 3.38 -1.29
N ASN A 108 7.76 3.77 -0.55
CA ASN A 108 7.85 3.52 0.89
C ASN A 108 6.71 4.20 1.67
N GLY A 109 6.32 5.40 1.27
CA GLY A 109 5.19 6.12 1.86
C GLY A 109 3.85 5.43 1.66
N VAL A 110 3.63 4.87 0.47
CA VAL A 110 2.38 4.16 0.12
C VAL A 110 2.36 2.73 0.68
N ALA A 111 3.52 2.07 0.76
CA ALA A 111 3.62 0.69 1.26
C ALA A 111 3.45 0.56 2.78
N THR A 112 3.42 1.67 3.52
CA THR A 112 3.31 1.67 4.98
C THR A 112 2.01 2.34 5.42
N GLN A 113 1.19 1.60 6.17
CA GLN A 113 -0.08 2.09 6.71
C GLN A 113 -0.05 2.11 8.23
N ASN A 114 -0.88 2.99 8.82
CA ASN A 114 -1.13 2.95 10.25
C ASN A 114 -2.02 1.77 10.59
N GLY A 115 -1.66 1.04 11.64
CA GLY A 115 -2.43 -0.08 12.16
C GLY A 115 -2.58 0.00 13.67
N LEU A 116 -3.43 -0.86 14.18
CA LEU A 116 -3.62 -1.09 15.61
C LEU A 116 -3.30 -2.56 15.90
N GLU A 117 -2.53 -2.79 16.95
CA GLU A 117 -2.41 -4.09 17.60
C GLU A 117 -3.33 -4.07 18.81
N ILE A 118 -4.33 -4.94 18.80
CA ILE A 118 -5.37 -5.03 19.81
C ILE A 118 -5.20 -6.37 20.52
N THR A 119 -4.87 -6.33 21.80
CA THR A 119 -4.82 -7.52 22.64
C THR A 119 -6.18 -7.73 23.28
N VAL A 120 -6.77 -8.89 23.04
CA VAL A 120 -8.11 -9.24 23.52
C VAL A 120 -8.02 -10.48 24.40
N ARG A 121 -8.64 -10.42 25.57
CA ARG A 121 -8.91 -11.55 26.44
C ARG A 121 -10.26 -12.13 26.05
N LEU A 122 -10.26 -13.33 25.51
CA LEU A 122 -11.49 -14.05 25.16
C LEU A 122 -12.23 -14.54 26.40
N ASP A 123 -13.53 -14.80 26.25
CA ASP A 123 -14.36 -15.29 27.34
C ASP A 123 -13.96 -16.69 27.83
N ASN A 124 -13.23 -17.46 27.03
CA ASN A 124 -12.63 -18.74 27.44
C ASN A 124 -11.31 -18.59 28.21
N GLY A 125 -10.84 -17.35 28.43
CA GLY A 125 -9.60 -17.04 29.14
C GLY A 125 -8.37 -16.90 28.25
N ASP A 126 -8.43 -17.27 26.95
CA ASP A 126 -7.30 -17.11 26.03
C ASP A 126 -6.99 -15.63 25.76
N MET A 127 -5.72 -15.32 25.58
CA MET A 127 -5.27 -14.01 25.11
C MET A 127 -4.93 -14.08 23.61
N ARG A 128 -5.42 -13.12 22.83
CA ARG A 128 -5.13 -12.99 21.39
C ARG A 128 -4.70 -11.58 21.06
N ALA A 129 -3.62 -11.41 20.32
CA ALA A 129 -3.21 -10.15 19.76
C ALA A 129 -3.52 -10.15 18.26
N ILE A 130 -4.28 -9.16 17.80
CA ILE A 130 -4.69 -9.00 16.42
C ILE A 130 -4.18 -7.66 15.91
N THR A 131 -3.49 -7.69 14.76
CA THR A 131 -3.01 -6.48 14.09
C THR A 131 -3.91 -6.23 12.88
N GLN A 132 -4.51 -5.06 12.84
CA GLN A 132 -5.39 -4.62 11.75
C GLN A 132 -5.11 -3.18 11.37
N THR A 133 -5.50 -2.78 10.14
CA THR A 133 -5.41 -1.38 9.70
C THR A 133 -6.29 -0.49 10.57
N ALA A 134 -5.79 0.68 10.92
CA ALA A 134 -6.58 1.68 11.65
C ALA A 134 -7.64 2.28 10.71
N THR A 135 -8.90 1.94 10.93
CA THR A 135 -10.04 2.32 10.06
C THR A 135 -10.95 3.38 10.66
N GLY A 136 -10.52 4.02 11.73
CA GLY A 136 -11.33 5.02 12.44
C GLY A 136 -12.10 4.48 13.63
N GLU A 137 -12.25 3.15 13.77
CA GLU A 137 -12.74 2.55 15.03
C GLU A 137 -11.74 2.82 16.15
N VAL A 138 -12.24 3.26 17.29
CA VAL A 138 -11.45 3.54 18.47
C VAL A 138 -11.72 2.44 19.49
N PHE A 139 -10.69 1.70 19.86
CA PHE A 139 -10.77 0.64 20.87
C PHE A 139 -10.16 1.12 22.17
N GLN A 140 -10.79 0.77 23.31
CA GLN A 140 -10.30 1.12 24.64
C GLN A 140 -10.16 -0.14 25.51
N ALA A 141 -9.18 -0.13 26.42
CA ALA A 141 -9.04 -1.22 27.38
C ALA A 141 -10.30 -1.37 28.25
N GLY A 142 -10.75 -2.60 28.44
CA GLY A 142 -11.98 -2.94 29.14
C GLY A 142 -13.23 -3.01 28.25
N GLU A 143 -13.15 -2.67 26.98
CA GLU A 143 -14.28 -2.67 26.05
C GLU A 143 -14.61 -4.07 25.53
N ARG A 144 -15.90 -4.36 25.36
CA ARG A 144 -16.37 -5.64 24.81
C ARG A 144 -16.30 -5.61 23.29
N VAL A 145 -15.68 -6.64 22.73
CA VAL A 145 -15.45 -6.74 21.29
C VAL A 145 -15.72 -8.15 20.78
N ARG A 146 -15.90 -8.23 19.47
CA ARG A 146 -16.02 -9.49 18.72
C ARG A 146 -14.79 -9.71 17.87
N LEU A 147 -14.29 -10.93 17.86
CA LEU A 147 -13.29 -11.41 16.93
C LEU A 147 -13.97 -12.20 15.84
N LEU A 148 -13.91 -11.70 14.63
CA LEU A 148 -14.44 -12.34 13.42
C LEU A 148 -13.30 -13.04 12.69
N SER A 149 -13.42 -14.36 12.52
CA SER A 149 -12.38 -15.15 11.86
C SER A 149 -12.94 -15.89 10.65
N SER A 150 -12.34 -15.67 9.48
CA SER A 150 -12.67 -16.36 8.23
C SER A 150 -11.43 -16.54 7.37
N GLY A 151 -11.22 -17.73 6.83
CA GLY A 151 -10.11 -18.01 5.89
C GLY A 151 -8.70 -17.72 6.43
N GLY A 152 -8.49 -17.86 7.75
CA GLY A 152 -7.19 -17.57 8.39
C GLY A 152 -6.96 -16.09 8.73
N VAL A 153 -7.87 -15.21 8.37
CA VAL A 153 -7.84 -13.80 8.75
C VAL A 153 -8.76 -13.58 9.94
N THR A 154 -8.28 -12.83 10.93
CA THR A 154 -9.06 -12.43 12.09
C THR A 154 -9.07 -10.91 12.20
N ARG A 155 -10.24 -10.33 12.50
CA ARG A 155 -10.41 -8.90 12.77
C ARG A 155 -11.19 -8.70 14.06
N VAL A 156 -10.98 -7.54 14.68
CA VAL A 156 -11.68 -7.10 15.88
C VAL A 156 -12.68 -6.01 15.50
N THR A 157 -13.89 -6.08 16.02
CA THR A 157 -14.95 -5.08 15.84
C THR A 157 -15.83 -5.01 17.08
N HIS A 158 -16.64 -3.97 17.20
CA HIS A 158 -17.64 -3.80 18.25
C HIS A 158 -18.86 -4.72 18.09
#